data_8234dae89bc57835ebc6b8b4dc01b71a
#
_entry.id   8234dae89bc57835ebc6b8b4dc01b71a
#
_cell.length_a   1.000
_cell.length_b   1.000
_cell.length_c   1.000
_cell.angle_alpha   90.00
_cell.angle_beta   90.00
_cell.angle_gamma   90.00
#
_symmetry.space_group_name_H-M   'P 1'
#
loop_
_entity.id
_entity.type
_entity.pdbx_description
1 polymer ?
#
loop_
_entity_poly.entity_id
_entity_poly.type
_entity_poly.pdbx_seq_one_letter_code
_entity_poly.pdbx_strand_id
1 'polypeptide(L)'
;SLEKNNIIHLITTNGLKNYISPNEEINKAMCKIKTYNVDCLDYLKNCPDDSYDIIYFDPMFSHNITESRNLEGILPLVDTIFPYEEFIKEAKRVARKKIIVKAHFKDSVFEKYNFTQIIRKNTKFHYGYLNLK
;
A
#
# COMPACT_ATOMS: atom_id res chain seq x y z
N SER A 1 2.40 -3.64 -8.15
CA SER A 1 2.77 -2.61 -7.15
C SER A 1 3.00 -1.28 -7.84
N LEU A 2 2.52 -0.20 -7.26
CA LEU A 2 2.67 1.16 -7.76
C LEU A 2 3.59 1.92 -6.81
N GLU A 3 4.56 2.65 -7.35
CA GLU A 3 5.50 3.47 -6.59
C GLU A 3 5.84 4.74 -7.39
N LYS A 4 5.57 5.89 -6.79
CA LYS A 4 5.79 7.19 -7.42
C LYS A 4 7.26 7.60 -7.45
N ASN A 5 7.99 7.29 -6.37
CA ASN A 5 9.39 7.64 -6.26
C ASN A 5 10.27 6.73 -7.12
N ASN A 6 11.02 7.31 -8.05
CA ASN A 6 11.87 6.59 -9.00
C ASN A 6 12.92 5.70 -8.31
N ILE A 7 13.52 6.18 -7.22
CA ILE A 7 14.58 5.46 -6.51
C ILE A 7 13.98 4.25 -5.78
N ILE A 8 12.87 4.45 -5.06
CA ILE A 8 12.19 3.37 -4.34
C ILE A 8 11.66 2.33 -5.34
N HIS A 9 11.08 2.77 -6.46
CA HIS A 9 10.66 1.88 -7.54
C HIS A 9 11.81 1.05 -8.10
N LEU A 10 12.97 1.68 -8.36
CA LEU A 10 14.15 0.98 -8.87
C LEU A 10 14.65 -0.07 -7.87
N ILE A 11 14.76 0.29 -6.59
CA ILE A 11 15.19 -0.63 -5.52
C ILE A 11 14.22 -1.81 -5.40
N THR A 12 12.90 -1.53 -5.36
CA THR A 12 11.87 -2.56 -5.25
C THR A 12 11.89 -3.51 -6.45
N THR A 13 11.98 -2.95 -7.66
CA THR A 13 12.01 -3.74 -8.90
C THR A 13 13.24 -4.64 -8.96
N ASN A 14 14.41 -4.11 -8.62
CA ASN A 14 15.63 -4.91 -8.58
C ASN A 14 15.61 -5.95 -7.45
N GLY A 15 15.07 -5.59 -6.28
CA GLY A 15 14.89 -6.53 -5.18
C GLY A 15 14.02 -7.72 -5.56
N LEU A 16 12.84 -7.47 -6.18
CA LEU A 16 11.94 -8.53 -6.62
C LEU A 16 12.55 -9.46 -7.68
N LYS A 17 13.46 -8.95 -8.51
CA LYS A 17 14.11 -9.73 -9.59
C LYS A 17 15.32 -10.53 -9.11
N ASN A 18 16.08 -9.99 -8.18
CA ASN A 18 17.43 -10.49 -7.87
C ASN A 18 17.54 -11.11 -6.47
N TYR A 19 16.58 -10.84 -5.57
CA TYR A 19 16.58 -11.47 -4.25
C TYR A 19 16.22 -12.95 -4.38
N ILE A 20 17.02 -13.79 -3.74
CA ILE A 20 16.79 -15.24 -3.68
C ILE A 20 16.40 -15.60 -2.24
N SER A 21 15.14 -15.97 -2.05
CA SER A 21 14.65 -16.49 -0.79
C SER A 21 15.03 -17.97 -0.64
N PRO A 22 15.32 -18.44 0.59
CA PRO A 22 15.39 -19.88 0.87
C PRO A 22 14.09 -20.65 0.58
N ASN A 23 12.96 -19.92 0.49
CA ASN A 23 11.66 -20.50 0.18
C ASN A 23 11.33 -20.28 -1.31
N GLU A 24 11.22 -21.36 -2.08
CA GLU A 24 10.90 -21.33 -3.51
C GLU A 24 9.53 -20.72 -3.82
N GLU A 25 8.53 -20.89 -2.94
CA GLU A 25 7.20 -20.32 -3.16
C GLU A 25 7.25 -18.79 -3.11
N ILE A 26 8.10 -18.21 -2.25
CA ILE A 26 8.35 -16.77 -2.22
C ILE A 26 9.00 -16.32 -3.51
N ASN A 27 10.01 -17.04 -4.03
CA ASN A 27 10.65 -16.71 -5.30
C ASN A 27 9.64 -16.71 -6.46
N LYS A 28 8.80 -17.74 -6.53
CA LYS A 28 7.72 -17.82 -7.54
C LYS A 28 6.71 -16.69 -7.39
N ALA A 29 6.38 -16.30 -6.17
CA ALA A 29 5.45 -15.20 -5.91
C ALA A 29 6.05 -13.84 -6.32
N MET A 30 7.32 -13.58 -5.99
CA MET A 30 8.02 -12.34 -6.36
C MET A 30 8.06 -12.14 -7.88
N CYS A 31 8.29 -13.20 -8.66
CA CYS A 31 8.28 -13.13 -10.12
C CYS A 31 6.92 -12.72 -10.74
N LYS A 32 5.82 -12.90 -10.00
CA LYS A 32 4.47 -12.52 -10.45
C LYS A 32 4.13 -11.06 -10.18
N ILE A 33 4.91 -10.38 -9.34
CA ILE A 33 4.66 -8.99 -8.96
C ILE A 33 5.12 -8.08 -10.09
N LYS A 34 4.19 -7.37 -10.71
CA LYS A 34 4.47 -6.30 -11.66
C LYS A 34 4.62 -4.99 -10.91
N THR A 35 5.66 -4.24 -11.23
CA THR A 35 5.95 -2.93 -10.64
C THR A 35 5.79 -1.83 -11.70
N TYR A 36 5.20 -0.70 -11.30
CA TYR A 36 5.03 0.46 -12.16
C TYR A 36 5.51 1.70 -11.41
N ASN A 37 6.29 2.54 -12.08
CA ASN A 37 6.70 3.82 -11.55
C ASN A 37 5.65 4.87 -11.91
N VAL A 38 4.67 5.04 -11.06
CA VAL A 38 3.52 5.92 -11.29
C VAL A 38 2.88 6.32 -9.96
N ASP A 39 2.27 7.50 -9.91
CA ASP A 39 1.41 7.88 -8.79
C ASP A 39 0.18 6.96 -8.74
N CYS A 40 -0.13 6.45 -7.54
CA CYS A 40 -1.21 5.47 -7.37
C CYS A 40 -2.60 6.05 -7.67
N LEU A 41 -2.84 7.32 -7.35
CA LEU A 41 -4.11 7.99 -7.64
C LEU A 41 -4.29 8.23 -9.14
N ASP A 42 -3.23 8.70 -9.81
CA ASP A 42 -3.25 8.88 -11.26
C ASP A 42 -3.47 7.55 -11.99
N TYR A 43 -2.83 6.50 -11.50
CA TYR A 43 -3.06 5.16 -12.05
C TYR A 43 -4.51 4.72 -11.90
N LEU A 44 -5.10 4.87 -10.71
CA LEU A 44 -6.50 4.48 -10.46
C LEU A 44 -7.47 5.29 -11.31
N LYS A 45 -7.27 6.61 -11.47
CA LYS A 45 -8.10 7.47 -12.32
C LYS A 45 -8.18 6.98 -13.76
N ASN A 46 -7.12 6.34 -14.26
CA ASN A 46 -7.06 5.80 -15.62
C ASN A 46 -7.51 4.32 -15.73
N CYS A 47 -7.82 3.66 -14.62
CA CYS A 47 -8.33 2.30 -14.64
C CYS A 47 -9.83 2.26 -14.97
N PRO A 48 -10.31 1.26 -15.70
CA PRO A 48 -11.74 0.98 -15.82
C PRO A 48 -12.36 0.61 -14.47
N ASP A 49 -13.68 0.79 -14.37
CA ASP A 49 -14.44 0.32 -13.21
C ASP A 49 -14.29 -1.19 -13.05
N ASP A 50 -14.33 -1.65 -11.79
CA ASP A 50 -14.30 -3.09 -11.48
C ASP A 50 -13.10 -3.85 -12.09
N SER A 51 -11.95 -3.19 -12.36
CA SER A 51 -10.81 -3.81 -13.05
C SER A 51 -9.91 -4.66 -12.15
N TYR A 52 -10.00 -4.51 -10.84
CA TYR A 52 -9.22 -5.28 -9.87
C TYR A 52 -10.12 -5.93 -8.83
N ASP A 53 -9.77 -7.14 -8.36
CA ASP A 53 -10.53 -7.80 -7.29
C ASP A 53 -10.31 -7.11 -5.95
N ILE A 54 -9.06 -6.77 -5.65
CA ILE A 54 -8.66 -6.20 -4.36
C ILE A 54 -7.67 -5.07 -4.60
N ILE A 55 -7.86 -3.96 -3.89
CA ILE A 55 -6.89 -2.88 -3.78
C ILE A 55 -6.32 -2.89 -2.36
N TYR A 56 -5.01 -3.04 -2.24
CA TYR A 56 -4.28 -2.88 -0.99
C TYR A 56 -3.44 -1.62 -1.05
N PHE A 57 -3.45 -0.82 0.01
CA PHE A 57 -2.58 0.34 0.12
C PHE A 57 -1.99 0.48 1.53
N ASP A 58 -0.74 0.90 1.56
CA ASP A 58 0.07 1.08 2.74
C ASP A 58 0.73 2.47 2.63
N PRO A 59 -0.05 3.56 2.84
CA PRO A 59 0.49 4.90 2.73
C PRO A 59 1.58 5.10 3.78
N MET A 60 2.67 5.74 3.40
CA MET A 60 3.70 6.06 4.38
C MET A 60 3.12 7.00 5.42
N PHE A 61 3.25 6.59 6.68
CA PHE A 61 2.50 7.13 7.80
C PHE A 61 2.82 8.60 8.08
N SER A 62 1.77 9.39 8.32
CA SER A 62 1.85 10.75 8.85
C SER A 62 2.34 10.81 10.31
N HIS A 63 2.35 9.69 11.01
CA HIS A 63 2.86 9.59 12.38
C HIS A 63 4.31 9.10 12.39
N ASN A 64 5.18 9.92 12.97
CA ASN A 64 6.62 9.77 13.14
C ASN A 64 7.13 8.32 13.08
N ILE A 65 7.84 8.00 12.01
CA ILE A 65 8.64 6.78 11.86
C ILE A 65 9.97 6.94 12.63
N THR A 66 10.01 7.74 13.67
CA THR A 66 11.22 8.02 14.47
C THR A 66 11.79 6.77 15.17
N GLU A 67 11.07 5.64 15.15
CA GLU A 67 11.50 4.43 15.83
C GLU A 67 12.14 3.36 14.91
N SER A 68 12.14 3.55 13.59
CA SER A 68 12.77 2.61 12.66
C SER A 68 14.01 3.21 12.02
N ARG A 69 15.17 2.99 12.63
CA ARG A 69 16.49 3.39 12.10
C ARG A 69 16.74 2.91 10.66
N ASN A 70 16.09 1.82 10.26
CA ASN A 70 16.23 1.25 8.93
C ASN A 70 15.57 2.07 7.81
N LEU A 71 14.70 3.03 8.16
CA LEU A 71 13.99 3.85 7.19
C LEU A 71 14.50 5.29 7.11
N GLU A 72 15.47 5.69 7.95
CA GLU A 72 16.01 7.06 7.99
C GLU A 72 16.54 7.52 6.62
N GLY A 73 17.16 6.61 5.88
CA GLY A 73 17.73 6.92 4.55
C GLY A 73 16.69 7.20 3.47
N ILE A 74 15.45 6.74 3.62
CA ILE A 74 14.40 6.91 2.62
C ILE A 74 13.34 7.95 3.02
N LEU A 75 13.33 8.41 4.28
CA LEU A 75 12.37 9.42 4.77
C LEU A 75 12.32 10.70 3.92
N PRO A 76 13.45 11.26 3.44
CA PRO A 76 13.42 12.44 2.56
C PRO A 76 12.74 12.19 1.20
N LEU A 77 12.56 10.93 0.82
CA LEU A 77 12.00 10.52 -0.47
C LEU A 77 10.50 10.23 -0.41
N VAL A 78 9.90 10.35 0.78
CA VAL A 78 8.52 9.93 1.03
C VAL A 78 7.58 11.12 1.09
N ASP A 79 6.48 11.08 0.33
CA ASP A 79 5.36 11.99 0.48
C ASP A 79 4.62 11.72 1.80
N THR A 80 4.55 12.72 2.66
CA THR A 80 3.87 12.61 3.97
C THR A 80 2.36 12.91 3.90
N ILE A 81 1.88 13.44 2.77
CA ILE A 81 0.47 13.77 2.57
C ILE A 81 -0.12 12.79 1.56
N PHE A 82 -1.01 11.92 2.05
CA PHE A 82 -1.72 10.98 1.19
C PHE A 82 -3.17 11.47 0.96
N PRO A 83 -3.64 11.57 -0.30
CA PRO A 83 -4.97 12.07 -0.63
C PRO A 83 -6.05 11.00 -0.41
N TYR A 84 -6.30 10.64 0.86
CA TYR A 84 -7.19 9.54 1.25
C TYR A 84 -8.57 9.62 0.61
N GLU A 85 -9.19 10.79 0.57
CA GLU A 85 -10.57 10.94 0.11
C GLU A 85 -10.71 10.58 -1.38
N GLU A 86 -9.87 11.19 -2.23
CA GLU A 86 -9.87 10.90 -3.66
C GLU A 86 -9.44 9.47 -3.94
N PHE A 87 -8.39 9.00 -3.23
CA PHE A 87 -7.89 7.65 -3.41
C PHE A 87 -8.95 6.60 -3.08
N ILE A 88 -9.64 6.72 -1.95
CA ILE A 88 -10.66 5.76 -1.53
C ILE A 88 -11.87 5.80 -2.47
N LYS A 89 -12.24 6.98 -2.98
CA LYS A 89 -13.28 7.12 -3.99
C LYS A 89 -12.94 6.32 -5.25
N GLU A 90 -11.75 6.53 -5.80
CA GLU A 90 -11.30 5.81 -6.99
C GLU A 90 -11.09 4.31 -6.71
N ALA A 91 -10.54 3.97 -5.54
CA ALA A 91 -10.40 2.57 -5.14
C ALA A 91 -11.74 1.83 -5.06
N LYS A 92 -12.81 2.50 -4.58
CA LYS A 92 -14.17 1.92 -4.56
C LYS A 92 -14.73 1.70 -5.96
N ARG A 93 -14.39 2.55 -6.91
CA ARG A 93 -14.80 2.42 -8.32
C ARG A 93 -14.07 1.26 -9.01
N VAL A 94 -12.78 1.14 -8.76
CA VAL A 94 -11.88 0.23 -9.48
C VAL A 94 -11.86 -1.18 -8.88
N ALA A 95 -12.09 -1.30 -7.56
CA ALA A 95 -12.08 -2.61 -6.89
C ALA A 95 -13.44 -3.30 -6.96
N ARG A 96 -13.44 -4.60 -7.30
CA ARG A 96 -14.66 -5.41 -7.36
C ARG A 96 -15.13 -5.93 -6.00
N LYS A 97 -14.21 -6.28 -5.12
CA LYS A 97 -14.54 -7.05 -3.91
C LYS A 97 -14.13 -6.34 -2.62
N LYS A 98 -12.91 -5.83 -2.56
CA LYS A 98 -12.36 -5.39 -1.28
C LYS A 98 -11.30 -4.32 -1.44
N ILE A 99 -11.28 -3.39 -0.48
CA ILE A 99 -10.16 -2.47 -0.26
C ILE A 99 -9.55 -2.80 1.08
N ILE A 100 -8.22 -2.84 1.16
CA ILE A 100 -7.47 -3.11 2.37
C ILE A 100 -6.49 -1.97 2.61
N VAL A 101 -6.47 -1.46 3.83
CA VAL A 101 -5.50 -0.46 4.29
C VAL A 101 -4.65 -1.02 5.41
N LYS A 102 -3.38 -0.67 5.44
CA LYS A 102 -2.53 -0.82 6.62
C LYS A 102 -2.24 0.57 7.17
N ALA A 103 -2.50 0.77 8.46
CA ALA A 103 -2.28 2.06 9.12
C ALA A 103 -1.92 1.85 10.60
N HIS A 104 -1.44 2.92 11.25
CA HIS A 104 -1.23 2.89 12.70
C HIS A 104 -2.56 2.60 13.41
N PHE A 105 -2.54 1.84 14.52
CA PHE A 105 -3.77 1.38 15.20
C PHE A 105 -4.69 2.52 15.69
N LYS A 106 -4.13 3.71 15.88
CA LYS A 106 -4.85 4.93 16.26
C LYS A 106 -5.20 5.83 15.07
N ASP A 107 -4.94 5.40 13.85
CA ASP A 107 -5.19 6.23 12.69
C ASP A 107 -6.70 6.41 12.46
N SER A 108 -7.10 7.65 12.22
CA SER A 108 -8.51 7.99 11.98
C SER A 108 -9.06 7.43 10.67
N VAL A 109 -8.21 6.91 9.79
CA VAL A 109 -8.62 6.32 8.50
C VAL A 109 -9.63 5.19 8.68
N PHE A 110 -9.49 4.40 9.76
CA PHE A 110 -10.41 3.28 10.00
C PHE A 110 -11.83 3.76 10.28
N GLU A 111 -11.98 4.73 11.17
CA GLU A 111 -13.29 5.29 11.54
C GLU A 111 -13.83 6.20 10.43
N LYS A 112 -13.02 7.14 9.95
CA LYS A 112 -13.42 8.15 8.97
C LYS A 112 -13.97 7.57 7.68
N TYR A 113 -13.41 6.44 7.23
CA TYR A 113 -13.80 5.80 5.97
C TYR A 113 -14.51 4.46 6.17
N ASN A 114 -14.93 4.15 7.40
CA ASN A 114 -15.69 2.95 7.77
C ASN A 114 -14.96 1.63 7.45
N PHE A 115 -13.63 1.59 7.61
CA PHE A 115 -12.90 0.35 7.53
C PHE A 115 -13.14 -0.53 8.75
N THR A 116 -13.45 -1.80 8.55
CA THR A 116 -13.44 -2.79 9.64
C THR A 116 -11.99 -3.06 10.03
N GLN A 117 -11.60 -2.61 11.22
CA GLN A 117 -10.24 -2.73 11.71
C GLN A 117 -9.98 -4.12 12.28
N ILE A 118 -8.91 -4.77 11.84
CA ILE A 118 -8.42 -6.04 12.41
C ILE A 118 -7.43 -5.71 13.52
N ILE A 119 -7.85 -5.92 14.76
CA ILE A 119 -7.04 -5.62 15.95
C ILE A 119 -5.94 -6.67 16.10
N ARG A 120 -4.69 -6.21 16.14
CA ARG A 120 -3.50 -7.03 16.35
C ARG A 120 -2.81 -6.63 17.65
N LYS A 121 -2.92 -7.45 18.69
CA LYS A 121 -2.54 -7.11 20.08
C LYS A 121 -1.09 -6.64 20.28
N ASN A 122 -0.14 -7.10 19.46
CA ASN A 122 1.29 -6.87 19.67
C ASN A 122 1.95 -6.05 18.57
N THR A 123 1.19 -5.28 17.80
CA THR A 123 1.74 -4.46 16.71
C THR A 123 1.16 -3.05 16.74
N LYS A 124 1.99 -2.07 16.37
CA LYS A 124 1.54 -0.68 16.19
C LYS A 124 0.72 -0.47 14.91
N PHE A 125 0.75 -1.44 13.99
CA PHE A 125 0.06 -1.35 12.72
C PHE A 125 -1.03 -2.39 12.62
N HIS A 126 -2.22 -1.93 12.27
CA HIS A 126 -3.39 -2.75 12.01
C HIS A 126 -3.76 -2.74 10.53
N TYR A 127 -4.52 -3.72 10.13
CA TYR A 127 -5.18 -3.73 8.84
C TYR A 127 -6.64 -3.33 9.00
N GLY A 128 -7.16 -2.60 8.03
CA GLY A 128 -8.59 -2.36 7.88
C GLY A 128 -9.06 -2.83 6.53
N TYR A 129 -10.30 -3.24 6.42
CA TYR A 129 -10.89 -3.63 5.14
C TYR A 129 -12.29 -3.06 4.95
N LEU A 130 -12.62 -2.80 3.69
CA LEU A 130 -13.96 -2.52 3.20
C LEU A 130 -14.38 -3.64 2.26
N ASN A 131 -15.52 -4.26 2.50
CA ASN A 131 -16.16 -5.12 1.51
C ASN A 131 -17.05 -4.24 0.62
N LEU A 132 -16.99 -4.44 -0.70
CA LEU A 132 -17.69 -3.61 -1.68
C LEU A 132 -18.95 -4.28 -2.24
N LYS A 133 -18.97 -5.58 -2.30
CA LYS A 133 -20.11 -6.40 -2.77
C LYS A 133 -20.15 -7.72 -2.02
#